data_3754ab59184522a14fdd6a540db10804
#
_entry.id   3754ab59184522a14fdd6a540db10804
#
_cell.length_a   1.000
_cell.length_b   1.000
_cell.length_c   1.000
_cell.angle_alpha   90.00
_cell.angle_beta   90.00
_cell.angle_gamma   90.00
#
_symmetry.space_group_name_H-M   'P 1'
#
loop_
_entity.id
_entity.type
_entity.pdbx_description
1 polymer ?
#
loop_
_entity_poly.entity_id
_entity_poly.type
_entity_poly.pdbx_seq_one_letter_code
_entity_poly.pdbx_strand_id
1 'polypeptide(L)'
;MSKKAIITGSRGIAAGLARALNQRNYEIYLLGGEEADSASLAKECSNIVGFDSIDLRNESQVESAFAQAIAKLNGLDHVVSIVGGSGRSFGDGGIEEITKSAWDKTLELNLTTAFLTAREAIKYFNVNGPGSLTLTSSTLANSPSPEHFKTHAYAASKGAINTLVITLASSYLGKKIRVNAVSPSLVATPMSARAEENPIIKEFTSRKQPLIGEQLPIDNVVAGYIYLLENSAVTGQILEIDGGWSTVSGV
;
A
#
# COMPACT_ATOMS: atom_id res chain seq x y z
N MET A 1 -23.93 -11.75 -0.05
CA MET A 1 -22.69 -12.43 0.43
C MET A 1 -21.71 -11.36 0.82
N SER A 2 -20.93 -11.57 1.90
CA SER A 2 -19.83 -10.70 2.29
C SER A 2 -18.77 -10.66 1.20
N LYS A 3 -18.15 -9.51 0.96
CA LYS A 3 -16.97 -9.40 0.09
C LYS A 3 -15.73 -9.86 0.85
N LYS A 4 -14.75 -10.38 0.13
CA LYS A 4 -13.57 -11.05 0.67
C LYS A 4 -12.31 -10.32 0.26
N ALA A 5 -11.47 -9.96 1.23
CA ALA A 5 -10.29 -9.16 0.99
C ALA A 5 -9.03 -9.75 1.66
N ILE A 6 -7.92 -9.74 0.93
CA ILE A 6 -6.57 -9.90 1.48
C ILE A 6 -5.94 -8.53 1.57
N ILE A 7 -5.40 -8.19 2.75
CA ILE A 7 -4.66 -6.93 3.00
C ILE A 7 -3.25 -7.29 3.46
N THR A 8 -2.23 -6.66 2.85
CA THR A 8 -0.86 -6.84 3.36
C THR A 8 -0.54 -5.81 4.44
N GLY A 9 -0.01 -6.29 5.58
CA GLY A 9 0.32 -5.51 6.76
C GLY A 9 -0.80 -5.42 7.80
N SER A 10 -0.45 -4.90 8.98
CA SER A 10 -1.34 -4.82 10.15
C SER A 10 -1.23 -3.52 10.94
N ARG A 11 -0.47 -2.53 10.45
CA ARG A 11 -0.29 -1.20 11.08
C ARG A 11 -0.67 -0.06 10.17
N GLY A 12 -0.80 1.14 10.73
CA GLY A 12 -1.00 2.38 9.97
C GLY A 12 -2.18 2.27 9.00
N ILE A 13 -1.92 2.52 7.72
CA ILE A 13 -2.95 2.47 6.67
C ILE A 13 -3.62 1.09 6.59
N ALA A 14 -2.85 0.00 6.73
CA ALA A 14 -3.41 -1.35 6.67
C ALA A 14 -4.40 -1.62 7.81
N ALA A 15 -4.06 -1.22 9.05
CA ALA A 15 -4.96 -1.33 10.18
C ALA A 15 -6.22 -0.46 10.00
N GLY A 16 -6.05 0.79 9.55
CA GLY A 16 -7.18 1.68 9.24
C GLY A 16 -8.12 1.09 8.20
N LEU A 17 -7.56 0.54 7.12
CA LEU A 17 -8.36 -0.12 6.08
C LEU A 17 -9.07 -1.37 6.61
N ALA A 18 -8.40 -2.21 7.40
CA ALA A 18 -9.02 -3.39 7.98
C ALA A 18 -10.22 -3.03 8.87
N ARG A 19 -10.11 -1.99 9.72
CA ARG A 19 -11.22 -1.47 10.54
C ARG A 19 -12.39 -1.00 9.67
N ALA A 20 -12.09 -0.23 8.64
CA ALA A 20 -13.11 0.32 7.75
C ALA A 20 -13.83 -0.76 6.93
N LEU A 21 -13.13 -1.80 6.50
CA LEU A 21 -13.72 -2.95 5.80
C LEU A 21 -14.49 -3.86 6.77
N ASN A 22 -14.03 -4.03 8.01
CA ASN A 22 -14.77 -4.72 9.07
C ASN A 22 -16.16 -4.09 9.30
N GLN A 23 -16.23 -2.75 9.37
CA GLN A 23 -17.50 -2.01 9.50
C GLN A 23 -18.42 -2.18 8.26
N ARG A 24 -17.86 -2.56 7.12
CA ARG A 24 -18.59 -2.83 5.87
C ARG A 24 -18.89 -4.31 5.65
N ASN A 25 -18.70 -5.14 6.68
CA ASN A 25 -18.94 -6.59 6.63
C ASN A 25 -18.12 -7.34 5.57
N TYR A 26 -16.88 -6.90 5.32
CA TYR A 26 -15.93 -7.69 4.54
C TYR A 26 -15.34 -8.79 5.42
N GLU A 27 -15.16 -9.98 4.87
CA GLU A 27 -14.27 -10.99 5.45
C GLU A 27 -12.83 -10.67 5.03
N ILE A 28 -11.92 -10.61 6.01
CA ILE A 28 -10.57 -10.07 5.81
C ILE A 28 -9.54 -11.12 6.22
N TYR A 29 -8.49 -11.26 5.41
CA TYR A 29 -7.29 -12.00 5.79
C TYR A 29 -6.08 -11.08 5.72
N LEU A 30 -5.21 -11.09 6.76
CA LEU A 30 -4.02 -10.24 6.79
C LEU A 30 -2.78 -11.07 6.41
N LEU A 31 -1.89 -10.50 5.58
CA LEU A 31 -0.62 -11.11 5.21
C LEU A 31 0.56 -10.20 5.54
N GLY A 32 1.57 -10.77 6.19
CA GLY A 32 2.75 -10.02 6.62
C GLY A 32 2.49 -9.12 7.83
N GLY A 33 3.50 -8.38 8.23
CA GLY A 33 3.47 -7.61 9.47
C GLY A 33 3.91 -8.43 10.69
N GLU A 34 3.95 -7.76 11.84
CA GLU A 34 4.28 -8.40 13.10
C GLU A 34 3.09 -9.21 13.63
N GLU A 35 3.35 -10.40 14.14
CA GLU A 35 2.33 -11.30 14.64
C GLU A 35 1.47 -10.66 15.75
N ALA A 36 2.13 -9.96 16.69
CA ALA A 36 1.43 -9.30 17.79
C ALA A 36 0.44 -8.24 17.33
N ASP A 37 0.79 -7.46 16.28
CA ASP A 37 -0.10 -6.43 15.73
C ASP A 37 -1.27 -7.05 14.97
N SER A 38 -1.01 -8.10 14.19
CA SER A 38 -2.04 -8.83 13.45
C SER A 38 -3.03 -9.51 14.41
N ALA A 39 -2.52 -10.14 15.46
CA ALA A 39 -3.35 -10.75 16.50
C ALA A 39 -4.18 -9.71 17.27
N SER A 40 -3.61 -8.54 17.58
CA SER A 40 -4.34 -7.45 18.23
C SER A 40 -5.47 -6.93 17.34
N LEU A 41 -5.19 -6.69 16.06
CA LEU A 41 -6.17 -6.21 15.09
C LEU A 41 -7.28 -7.23 14.83
N ALA A 42 -6.97 -8.54 14.83
CA ALA A 42 -7.95 -9.62 14.69
C ALA A 42 -8.87 -9.74 15.91
N LYS A 43 -8.41 -9.38 17.12
CA LYS A 43 -9.28 -9.29 18.30
C LYS A 43 -10.22 -8.09 18.23
N GLU A 44 -9.78 -6.98 17.65
CA GLU A 44 -10.57 -5.76 17.49
C GLU A 44 -11.61 -5.90 16.36
N CYS A 45 -11.25 -6.55 15.26
CA CYS A 45 -12.05 -6.67 14.03
C CYS A 45 -12.56 -8.10 13.86
N SER A 46 -13.80 -8.36 14.22
CA SER A 46 -14.42 -9.71 14.22
C SER A 46 -14.45 -10.38 12.83
N ASN A 47 -14.38 -9.60 11.74
CA ASN A 47 -14.41 -10.12 10.39
C ASN A 47 -13.00 -10.44 9.83
N ILE A 48 -11.94 -10.28 10.63
CA ILE A 48 -10.63 -10.82 10.30
C ILE A 48 -10.65 -12.31 10.60
N VAL A 49 -10.76 -13.13 9.56
CA VAL A 49 -10.91 -14.58 9.66
C VAL A 49 -9.58 -15.33 9.84
N GLY A 50 -8.45 -14.63 9.68
CA GLY A 50 -7.11 -15.17 9.87
C GLY A 50 -6.00 -14.19 9.46
N PHE A 51 -4.77 -14.55 9.79
CA PHE A 51 -3.57 -13.83 9.38
C PHE A 51 -2.36 -14.74 9.34
N ASP A 52 -1.37 -14.41 8.51
CA ASP A 52 -0.04 -15.02 8.48
C ASP A 52 1.04 -13.96 8.54
N SER A 53 1.91 -14.05 9.54
CA SER A 53 3.09 -13.18 9.70
C SER A 53 4.26 -13.75 8.91
N ILE A 54 4.34 -13.37 7.64
CA ILE A 54 5.33 -13.86 6.67
C ILE A 54 6.22 -12.75 6.16
N ASP A 55 7.37 -13.10 5.63
CA ASP A 55 8.17 -12.17 4.83
C ASP A 55 7.64 -12.08 3.40
N LEU A 56 6.98 -10.98 3.07
CA LEU A 56 6.41 -10.75 1.75
C LEU A 56 7.45 -10.61 0.62
N ARG A 57 8.75 -10.61 0.94
CA ARG A 57 9.84 -10.70 -0.04
C ARG A 57 10.19 -12.14 -0.41
N ASN A 58 9.71 -13.11 0.37
CA ASN A 58 9.94 -14.52 0.16
C ASN A 58 8.81 -15.12 -0.70
N GLU A 59 9.15 -15.49 -1.92
CA GLU A 59 8.20 -16.00 -2.92
C GLU A 59 7.41 -17.22 -2.43
N SER A 60 8.07 -18.23 -1.88
CA SER A 60 7.40 -19.47 -1.43
C SER A 60 6.49 -19.24 -0.21
N GLN A 61 6.85 -18.31 0.68
CA GLN A 61 5.98 -17.94 1.79
C GLN A 61 4.73 -17.21 1.28
N VAL A 62 4.87 -16.29 0.31
CA VAL A 62 3.73 -15.57 -0.28
C VAL A 62 2.78 -16.53 -0.99
N GLU A 63 3.30 -17.47 -1.81
CA GLU A 63 2.48 -18.47 -2.49
C GLU A 63 1.67 -19.34 -1.51
N SER A 64 2.34 -19.84 -0.47
CA SER A 64 1.69 -20.67 0.55
C SER A 64 0.62 -19.92 1.32
N ALA A 65 0.94 -18.70 1.77
CA ALA A 65 0.02 -17.87 2.54
C ALA A 65 -1.20 -17.40 1.74
N PHE A 66 -1.02 -17.08 0.45
CA PHE A 66 -2.17 -16.80 -0.43
C PHE A 66 -3.10 -17.99 -0.59
N ALA A 67 -2.55 -19.20 -0.78
CA ALA A 67 -3.36 -20.41 -0.86
C ALA A 67 -4.17 -20.65 0.43
N GLN A 68 -3.55 -20.47 1.60
CA GLN A 68 -4.21 -20.59 2.91
C GLN A 68 -5.29 -19.53 3.10
N ALA A 69 -4.97 -18.25 2.79
CA ALA A 69 -5.91 -17.13 2.90
C ALA A 69 -7.15 -17.35 2.03
N ILE A 70 -6.97 -17.75 0.77
CA ILE A 70 -8.07 -18.03 -0.18
C ILE A 70 -8.93 -19.20 0.33
N ALA A 71 -8.32 -20.26 0.82
CA ALA A 71 -9.05 -21.40 1.38
C ALA A 71 -9.87 -21.00 2.60
N LYS A 72 -9.29 -20.18 3.51
CA LYS A 72 -9.96 -19.71 4.73
C LYS A 72 -11.11 -18.75 4.42
N LEU A 73 -10.92 -17.86 3.44
CA LEU A 73 -11.95 -16.95 2.96
C LEU A 73 -13.01 -17.66 2.11
N ASN A 74 -12.74 -18.87 1.61
CA ASN A 74 -13.58 -19.55 0.65
C ASN A 74 -13.88 -18.67 -0.58
N GLY A 75 -12.85 -18.09 -1.18
CA GLY A 75 -12.91 -17.19 -2.33
C GLY A 75 -12.17 -15.87 -2.09
N LEU A 76 -12.14 -14.98 -3.11
CA LEU A 76 -11.42 -13.71 -3.03
C LEU A 76 -12.04 -12.71 -4.02
N ASP A 77 -12.33 -11.48 -3.57
CA ASP A 77 -12.83 -10.38 -4.39
C ASP A 77 -11.79 -9.27 -4.55
N HIS A 78 -11.00 -9.02 -3.49
CA HIS A 78 -10.10 -7.89 -3.44
C HIS A 78 -8.74 -8.25 -2.82
N VAL A 79 -7.67 -7.69 -3.38
CA VAL A 79 -6.32 -7.71 -2.78
C VAL A 79 -5.82 -6.28 -2.64
N VAL A 80 -5.31 -5.93 -1.45
CA VAL A 80 -4.71 -4.62 -1.20
C VAL A 80 -3.28 -4.80 -0.68
N SER A 81 -2.31 -4.32 -1.48
CA SER A 81 -0.88 -4.36 -1.15
C SER A 81 -0.44 -3.04 -0.54
N ILE A 82 -0.19 -3.02 0.78
CA ILE A 82 0.16 -1.81 1.53
C ILE A 82 1.61 -1.86 2.04
N VAL A 83 2.14 -3.03 2.35
CA VAL A 83 3.49 -3.17 2.92
C VAL A 83 4.55 -2.46 2.08
N GLY A 84 5.36 -1.67 2.75
CA GLY A 84 6.47 -0.91 2.18
C GLY A 84 7.11 -0.01 3.23
N GLY A 85 8.16 0.70 2.85
CA GLY A 85 8.88 1.59 3.76
C GLY A 85 9.85 2.53 3.06
N SER A 86 10.25 3.61 3.72
CA SER A 86 11.07 4.67 3.14
C SER A 86 12.50 4.27 2.72
N GLY A 87 12.96 3.08 3.09
CA GLY A 87 14.32 2.61 2.82
C GLY A 87 15.42 3.29 3.66
N ARG A 88 15.11 4.31 4.45
CA ARG A 88 16.09 5.07 5.24
C ARG A 88 16.86 4.20 6.20
N SER A 89 16.22 3.20 6.81
CA SER A 89 16.87 2.25 7.71
C SER A 89 17.90 1.36 7.00
N PHE A 90 17.86 1.28 5.67
CA PHE A 90 18.84 0.57 4.84
C PHE A 90 19.91 1.51 4.28
N GLY A 91 19.73 2.84 4.41
CA GLY A 91 20.63 3.85 3.86
C GLY A 91 20.14 4.49 2.55
N ASP A 92 18.81 4.43 2.25
CA ASP A 92 18.24 5.22 1.14
C ASP A 92 18.31 6.71 1.47
N GLY A 93 18.88 7.50 0.57
CA GLY A 93 19.22 8.90 0.78
C GLY A 93 19.59 9.61 -0.51
N GLY A 94 20.66 10.45 -0.46
CA GLY A 94 21.26 11.07 -1.64
C GLY A 94 21.78 10.02 -2.62
N ILE A 95 21.59 10.21 -3.92
CA ILE A 95 21.92 9.18 -4.93
C ILE A 95 23.42 8.84 -4.91
N GLU A 96 24.27 9.80 -4.60
CA GLU A 96 25.72 9.68 -4.49
C GLU A 96 26.19 8.85 -3.28
N GLU A 97 25.30 8.66 -2.29
CA GLU A 97 25.60 7.98 -1.02
C GLU A 97 24.96 6.60 -0.91
N ILE A 98 23.95 6.29 -1.76
CA ILE A 98 23.22 5.01 -1.69
C ILE A 98 24.13 3.86 -2.10
N THR A 99 24.35 2.91 -1.20
CA THR A 99 25.02 1.66 -1.56
C THR A 99 24.11 0.75 -2.40
N LYS A 100 24.72 -0.13 -3.22
CA LYS A 100 23.95 -1.16 -3.96
C LYS A 100 23.07 -2.00 -3.03
N SER A 101 23.56 -2.35 -1.84
CA SER A 101 22.78 -3.10 -0.84
C SER A 101 21.58 -2.32 -0.31
N ALA A 102 21.73 -1.01 -0.05
CA ALA A 102 20.61 -0.16 0.40
C ALA A 102 19.55 -0.02 -0.69
N TRP A 103 19.99 0.17 -1.93
CA TRP A 103 19.13 0.18 -3.12
C TRP A 103 18.32 -1.11 -3.24
N ASP A 104 18.99 -2.27 -3.26
CA ASP A 104 18.33 -3.57 -3.42
C ASP A 104 17.31 -3.84 -2.31
N LYS A 105 17.69 -3.64 -1.05
CA LYS A 105 16.79 -3.85 0.10
C LYS A 105 15.56 -2.95 0.05
N THR A 106 15.71 -1.71 -0.44
CA THR A 106 14.59 -0.78 -0.57
C THR A 106 13.64 -1.21 -1.70
N LEU A 107 14.19 -1.67 -2.83
CA LEU A 107 13.37 -2.24 -3.90
C LEU A 107 12.69 -3.55 -3.48
N GLU A 108 13.40 -4.43 -2.78
CA GLU A 108 12.81 -5.66 -2.25
C GLU A 108 11.64 -5.38 -1.31
N LEU A 109 11.80 -4.44 -0.38
CA LEU A 109 10.74 -4.08 0.56
C LEU A 109 9.51 -3.48 -0.12
N ASN A 110 9.67 -2.70 -1.18
CA ASN A 110 8.57 -1.95 -1.80
C ASN A 110 8.07 -2.58 -3.11
N LEU A 111 8.97 -2.84 -4.06
CA LEU A 111 8.59 -3.29 -5.40
C LEU A 111 8.39 -4.81 -5.46
N THR A 112 9.32 -5.58 -4.87
CA THR A 112 9.22 -7.05 -4.90
C THR A 112 8.01 -7.54 -4.09
N THR A 113 7.74 -6.95 -2.92
CA THR A 113 6.54 -7.29 -2.14
C THR A 113 5.25 -6.98 -2.91
N ALA A 114 5.18 -5.82 -3.58
CA ALA A 114 4.04 -5.45 -4.42
C ALA A 114 3.89 -6.39 -5.62
N PHE A 115 4.99 -6.75 -6.28
CA PHE A 115 5.00 -7.70 -7.40
C PHE A 115 4.52 -9.09 -6.98
N LEU A 116 5.07 -9.67 -5.92
CA LEU A 116 4.68 -11.01 -5.46
C LEU A 116 3.20 -11.04 -5.04
N THR A 117 2.74 -10.02 -4.33
CA THR A 117 1.31 -9.87 -3.97
C THR A 117 0.43 -9.75 -5.22
N ALA A 118 0.85 -8.94 -6.18
CA ALA A 118 0.10 -8.75 -7.43
C ALA A 118 0.04 -10.03 -8.25
N ARG A 119 1.14 -10.78 -8.34
CA ARG A 119 1.22 -12.04 -9.07
C ARG A 119 0.22 -13.06 -8.53
N GLU A 120 0.16 -13.27 -7.23
CA GLU A 120 -0.76 -14.25 -6.64
C GLU A 120 -2.23 -13.79 -6.77
N ALA A 121 -2.51 -12.51 -6.59
CA ALA A 121 -3.84 -11.95 -6.85
C ALA A 121 -4.29 -12.21 -8.30
N ILE A 122 -3.44 -11.90 -9.27
CA ILE A 122 -3.74 -12.08 -10.69
C ILE A 122 -3.86 -13.58 -11.06
N LYS A 123 -3.00 -14.46 -10.53
CA LYS A 123 -3.15 -15.91 -10.72
C LYS A 123 -4.55 -16.37 -10.33
N TYR A 124 -5.03 -15.96 -9.16
CA TYR A 124 -6.35 -16.32 -8.68
C TYR A 124 -7.48 -15.76 -9.56
N PHE A 125 -7.50 -14.44 -9.79
CA PHE A 125 -8.57 -13.77 -10.53
C PHE A 125 -8.65 -14.21 -11.99
N ASN A 126 -7.49 -14.50 -12.63
CA ASN A 126 -7.44 -14.94 -14.02
C ASN A 126 -8.16 -16.29 -14.26
N VAL A 127 -8.27 -17.12 -13.22
CA VAL A 127 -8.91 -18.44 -13.26
C VAL A 127 -10.35 -18.38 -12.72
N ASN A 128 -10.57 -17.63 -11.63
CA ASN A 128 -11.81 -17.69 -10.85
C ASN A 128 -12.82 -16.57 -11.15
N GLY A 129 -12.42 -15.58 -11.96
CA GLY A 129 -13.33 -14.50 -12.39
C GLY A 129 -12.89 -13.11 -11.93
N PRO A 130 -13.78 -12.13 -12.06
CA PRO A 130 -13.44 -10.74 -11.83
C PRO A 130 -12.97 -10.49 -10.39
N GLY A 131 -12.06 -9.53 -10.25
CA GLY A 131 -11.55 -9.10 -8.95
C GLY A 131 -10.89 -7.73 -9.00
N SER A 132 -10.39 -7.25 -7.88
CA SER A 132 -9.61 -6.01 -7.86
C SER A 132 -8.32 -6.14 -7.06
N LEU A 133 -7.27 -5.55 -7.60
CA LEU A 133 -5.98 -5.36 -6.97
C LEU A 133 -5.75 -3.87 -6.77
N THR A 134 -5.45 -3.45 -5.54
CA THR A 134 -5.05 -2.08 -5.25
C THR A 134 -3.67 -2.07 -4.62
N LEU A 135 -2.72 -1.43 -5.29
CA LEU A 135 -1.35 -1.25 -4.81
C LEU A 135 -1.19 0.08 -4.07
N THR A 136 -0.09 0.23 -3.35
CA THR A 136 0.27 1.47 -2.67
C THR A 136 1.48 2.11 -3.33
N SER A 137 1.25 3.23 -3.99
CA SER A 137 2.29 4.11 -4.53
C SER A 137 2.72 5.16 -3.48
N SER A 138 3.21 6.28 -3.92
CA SER A 138 3.52 7.46 -3.11
C SER A 138 3.59 8.70 -4.01
N THR A 139 3.15 9.84 -3.50
CA THR A 139 3.32 11.14 -4.16
C THR A 139 4.79 11.43 -4.51
N LEU A 140 5.74 10.90 -3.72
CA LEU A 140 7.19 11.05 -4.01
C LEU A 140 7.63 10.40 -5.33
N ALA A 141 6.83 9.52 -5.92
CA ALA A 141 7.11 8.96 -7.26
C ALA A 141 7.06 10.03 -8.36
N ASN A 142 6.18 11.02 -8.23
CA ASN A 142 5.91 12.02 -9.26
C ASN A 142 6.15 13.47 -8.78
N SER A 143 6.10 13.72 -7.48
CA SER A 143 6.28 15.03 -6.86
C SER A 143 7.35 14.97 -5.77
N PRO A 144 8.64 14.97 -6.15
CA PRO A 144 9.74 14.83 -5.20
C PRO A 144 9.87 16.06 -4.32
N SER A 145 10.36 15.86 -3.10
CA SER A 145 10.66 16.92 -2.13
C SER A 145 12.04 16.68 -1.52
N PRO A 146 13.12 16.98 -2.25
CA PRO A 146 14.48 16.56 -1.92
C PRO A 146 15.04 17.22 -0.66
N GLU A 147 14.51 18.35 -0.24
CA GLU A 147 14.96 19.05 0.98
C GLU A 147 14.81 18.17 2.23
N HIS A 148 13.67 17.47 2.36
CA HIS A 148 13.35 16.68 3.54
C HIS A 148 13.19 15.18 3.27
N PHE A 149 12.94 14.80 2.01
CA PHE A 149 12.59 13.46 1.60
C PHE A 149 13.46 12.94 0.46
N LYS A 150 14.81 13.03 0.64
CA LYS A 150 15.76 12.36 -0.26
C LYS A 150 15.69 10.85 -0.04
N THR A 151 14.90 10.14 -0.83
CA THR A 151 14.73 8.69 -0.79
C THR A 151 14.57 8.18 -2.22
N HIS A 152 15.71 8.13 -2.94
CA HIS A 152 15.69 7.88 -4.39
C HIS A 152 15.31 6.44 -4.74
N ALA A 153 15.77 5.44 -3.98
CA ALA A 153 15.39 4.05 -4.21
C ALA A 153 13.90 3.83 -3.93
N TYR A 154 13.38 4.45 -2.86
CA TYR A 154 11.95 4.41 -2.54
C TYR A 154 11.12 5.07 -3.66
N ALA A 155 11.47 6.29 -4.06
CA ALA A 155 10.75 7.00 -5.12
C ALA A 155 10.75 6.20 -6.45
N ALA A 156 11.90 5.63 -6.83
CA ALA A 156 12.03 4.77 -8.00
C ALA A 156 11.13 3.53 -7.90
N SER A 157 11.10 2.88 -6.73
CA SER A 157 10.22 1.71 -6.50
C SER A 157 8.73 2.07 -6.63
N LYS A 158 8.33 3.25 -6.14
CA LYS A 158 6.93 3.72 -6.22
C LYS A 158 6.56 4.15 -7.64
N GLY A 159 7.49 4.73 -8.41
CA GLY A 159 7.32 4.99 -9.84
C GLY A 159 7.16 3.69 -10.65
N ALA A 160 7.94 2.65 -10.32
CA ALA A 160 7.80 1.34 -10.94
C ALA A 160 6.44 0.70 -10.63
N ILE A 161 5.90 0.87 -9.41
CA ILE A 161 4.54 0.43 -9.06
C ILE A 161 3.49 1.14 -9.91
N ASN A 162 3.63 2.44 -10.18
CA ASN A 162 2.71 3.17 -11.06
C ASN A 162 2.64 2.55 -12.46
N THR A 163 3.80 2.25 -13.04
CA THR A 163 3.88 1.57 -14.34
C THR A 163 3.30 0.16 -14.29
N LEU A 164 3.58 -0.59 -13.22
CA LEU A 164 3.02 -1.94 -13.01
C LEU A 164 1.49 -1.93 -12.98
N VAL A 165 0.88 -0.94 -12.32
CA VAL A 165 -0.59 -0.75 -12.29
C VAL A 165 -1.15 -0.60 -13.70
N ILE A 166 -0.57 0.29 -14.50
CA ILE A 166 -1.05 0.59 -15.85
C ILE A 166 -0.93 -0.65 -16.75
N THR A 167 0.21 -1.34 -16.69
CA THR A 167 0.46 -2.52 -17.52
C THR A 167 -0.42 -3.71 -17.15
N LEU A 168 -0.63 -3.96 -15.85
CA LEU A 168 -1.54 -5.01 -15.38
C LEU A 168 -2.99 -4.69 -15.71
N ALA A 169 -3.44 -3.44 -15.48
CA ALA A 169 -4.79 -3.03 -15.83
C ALA A 169 -5.10 -3.26 -17.30
N SER A 170 -4.18 -2.89 -18.20
CA SER A 170 -4.31 -3.11 -19.63
C SER A 170 -4.33 -4.60 -19.98
N SER A 171 -3.42 -5.40 -19.41
CA SER A 171 -3.25 -6.82 -19.75
C SER A 171 -4.44 -7.69 -19.34
N TYR A 172 -5.12 -7.33 -18.25
CA TYR A 172 -6.19 -8.16 -17.67
C TYR A 172 -7.59 -7.54 -17.77
N LEU A 173 -7.75 -6.44 -18.55
CA LEU A 173 -9.04 -5.78 -18.77
C LEU A 173 -10.11 -6.73 -19.33
N GLY A 174 -9.75 -7.57 -20.28
CA GLY A 174 -10.64 -8.57 -20.88
C GLY A 174 -11.15 -9.64 -19.90
N LYS A 175 -10.48 -9.82 -18.77
CA LYS A 175 -10.89 -10.69 -17.66
C LYS A 175 -11.70 -9.95 -16.58
N LYS A 176 -11.97 -8.65 -16.78
CA LYS A 176 -12.64 -7.78 -15.80
C LYS A 176 -11.89 -7.69 -14.46
N ILE A 177 -10.55 -7.83 -14.48
CA ILE A 177 -9.69 -7.63 -13.33
C ILE A 177 -9.30 -6.16 -13.32
N ARG A 178 -9.62 -5.46 -12.23
CA ARG A 178 -9.26 -4.05 -12.06
C ARG A 178 -7.97 -3.93 -11.26
N VAL A 179 -7.06 -3.11 -11.72
CA VAL A 179 -5.79 -2.84 -11.03
C VAL A 179 -5.61 -1.33 -10.91
N ASN A 180 -5.43 -0.85 -9.67
CA ASN A 180 -5.25 0.56 -9.35
C ASN A 180 -4.19 0.75 -8.27
N ALA A 181 -3.81 1.98 -7.98
CA ALA A 181 -3.04 2.32 -6.79
C ALA A 181 -3.62 3.54 -6.07
N VAL A 182 -3.43 3.59 -4.74
CA VAL A 182 -3.50 4.81 -3.96
C VAL A 182 -2.08 5.37 -3.84
N SER A 183 -1.92 6.66 -4.04
CA SER A 183 -0.66 7.40 -3.95
C SER A 183 -0.77 8.45 -2.84
N PRO A 184 -0.50 8.07 -1.57
CA PRO A 184 -0.56 9.03 -0.47
C PRO A 184 0.71 9.89 -0.40
N SER A 185 0.57 11.08 0.15
CA SER A 185 1.69 11.90 0.62
C SER A 185 2.10 11.50 2.04
N LEU A 186 2.41 12.44 2.92
CA LEU A 186 2.81 12.16 4.29
C LEU A 186 1.59 11.89 5.17
N VAL A 187 1.44 10.64 5.63
CA VAL A 187 0.30 10.14 6.42
C VAL A 187 0.70 9.97 7.87
N ALA A 188 -0.17 10.30 8.81
CA ALA A 188 0.04 10.13 10.26
C ALA A 188 0.08 8.63 10.63
N THR A 189 1.24 8.02 10.49
CA THR A 189 1.50 6.60 10.76
C THR A 189 2.78 6.43 11.57
N PRO A 190 3.02 5.27 12.20
CA PRO A 190 4.30 5.02 12.87
C PRO A 190 5.54 5.23 11.96
N MET A 191 5.40 5.00 10.65
CA MET A 191 6.49 5.24 9.68
C MET A 191 6.89 6.71 9.57
N SER A 192 5.98 7.63 9.82
CA SER A 192 6.18 9.08 9.68
C SER A 192 6.47 9.80 11.01
N ALA A 193 6.65 9.08 12.12
CA ALA A 193 6.86 9.66 13.47
C ALA A 193 8.01 10.70 13.48
N ARG A 194 9.13 10.42 12.79
CA ARG A 194 10.25 11.37 12.64
C ARG A 194 9.79 12.74 12.07
N ALA A 195 8.88 12.72 11.13
CA ALA A 195 8.39 13.95 10.50
C ALA A 195 7.48 14.74 11.45
N GLU A 196 6.72 14.04 12.29
CA GLU A 196 5.89 14.66 13.32
C GLU A 196 6.73 15.27 14.46
N GLU A 197 7.83 14.64 14.82
CA GLU A 197 8.73 15.10 15.89
C GLU A 197 9.63 16.29 15.47
N ASN A 198 9.81 16.53 14.17
CA ASN A 198 10.68 17.58 13.65
C ASN A 198 9.88 18.82 13.24
N PRO A 199 10.03 19.97 13.97
CA PRO A 199 9.26 21.19 13.68
C PRO A 199 9.43 21.75 12.26
N ILE A 200 10.63 21.61 11.68
CA ILE A 200 10.92 22.08 10.31
C ILE A 200 10.15 21.25 9.30
N ILE A 201 10.16 19.92 9.45
CA ILE A 201 9.42 19.02 8.56
C ILE A 201 7.91 19.20 8.76
N LYS A 202 7.46 19.44 9.98
CA LYS A 202 6.05 19.72 10.29
C LYS A 202 5.56 20.98 9.59
N GLU A 203 6.32 22.07 9.68
CA GLU A 203 6.02 23.31 8.97
C GLU A 203 6.04 23.13 7.44
N PHE A 204 7.06 22.43 6.92
CA PHE A 204 7.12 22.08 5.50
C PHE A 204 5.89 21.28 5.06
N THR A 205 5.50 20.27 5.83
CA THR A 205 4.33 19.44 5.56
C THR A 205 3.05 20.24 5.52
N SER A 206 2.86 21.19 6.46
CA SER A 206 1.66 22.03 6.49
C SER A 206 1.53 22.90 5.23
N ARG A 207 2.64 23.34 4.67
CA ARG A 207 2.66 24.10 3.40
C ARG A 207 2.45 23.19 2.19
N LYS A 208 3.00 21.98 2.21
CA LYS A 208 2.85 21.01 1.10
C LYS A 208 1.50 20.30 1.08
N GLN A 209 0.83 20.20 2.21
CA GLN A 209 -0.51 19.60 2.36
C GLN A 209 -1.53 20.65 2.84
N PRO A 210 -1.74 21.74 2.07
CA PRO A 210 -2.49 22.90 2.56
C PRO A 210 -3.96 22.63 2.85
N LEU A 211 -4.57 21.60 2.26
CA LEU A 211 -5.96 21.22 2.55
C LEU A 211 -6.14 20.66 3.96
N ILE A 212 -5.07 20.13 4.56
CA ILE A 212 -5.09 19.50 5.88
C ILE A 212 -4.28 20.36 6.89
N GLY A 213 -3.17 20.95 6.45
CA GLY A 213 -2.27 21.74 7.27
C GLY A 213 -1.32 20.93 8.17
N GLU A 214 -1.36 19.59 8.06
CA GLU A 214 -0.57 18.63 8.84
C GLU A 214 -0.40 17.32 8.06
N GLN A 215 0.10 16.26 8.70
CA GLN A 215 0.09 14.92 8.12
C GLN A 215 -1.34 14.47 7.86
N LEU A 216 -1.54 13.75 6.73
CA LEU A 216 -2.87 13.23 6.38
C LEU A 216 -3.38 12.27 7.45
N PRO A 217 -4.59 12.45 7.95
CA PRO A 217 -5.27 11.42 8.72
C PRO A 217 -5.39 10.11 7.91
N ILE A 218 -5.21 8.98 8.57
CA ILE A 218 -5.30 7.65 7.94
C ILE A 218 -6.63 7.47 7.22
N ASP A 219 -7.72 7.98 7.79
CA ASP A 219 -9.08 7.82 7.24
C ASP A 219 -9.25 8.45 5.86
N ASN A 220 -8.56 9.57 5.58
CA ASN A 220 -8.57 10.18 4.25
C ASN A 220 -7.98 9.23 3.20
N VAL A 221 -6.87 8.57 3.54
CA VAL A 221 -6.22 7.61 2.64
C VAL A 221 -7.05 6.34 2.49
N VAL A 222 -7.63 5.85 3.59
CA VAL A 222 -8.53 4.70 3.60
C VAL A 222 -9.75 4.91 2.71
N ALA A 223 -10.33 6.12 2.68
CA ALA A 223 -11.43 6.46 1.80
C ALA A 223 -11.07 6.26 0.31
N GLY A 224 -9.83 6.57 -0.07
CA GLY A 224 -9.31 6.32 -1.42
C GLY A 224 -9.24 4.83 -1.77
N TYR A 225 -8.79 3.99 -0.85
CA TYR A 225 -8.80 2.54 -1.04
C TYR A 225 -10.23 2.02 -1.20
N ILE A 226 -11.16 2.42 -0.34
CA ILE A 226 -12.57 1.99 -0.41
C ILE A 226 -13.17 2.40 -1.76
N TYR A 227 -12.93 3.63 -2.21
CA TYR A 227 -13.39 4.07 -3.53
C TYR A 227 -12.90 3.15 -4.65
N LEU A 228 -11.61 2.79 -4.67
CA LEU A 228 -11.04 1.91 -5.70
C LEU A 228 -11.53 0.45 -5.59
N LEU A 229 -11.82 -0.02 -4.39
CA LEU A 229 -12.39 -1.36 -4.17
C LEU A 229 -13.82 -1.46 -4.67
N GLU A 230 -14.64 -0.45 -4.39
CA GLU A 230 -16.09 -0.49 -4.61
C GLU A 230 -16.53 0.05 -5.98
N ASN A 231 -15.76 0.93 -6.63
CA ASN A 231 -16.09 1.47 -7.94
C ASN A 231 -15.67 0.52 -9.07
N SER A 232 -16.64 -0.18 -9.65
CA SER A 232 -16.40 -1.18 -10.68
C SER A 232 -15.96 -0.63 -12.04
N ALA A 233 -16.08 0.69 -12.26
CA ALA A 233 -15.71 1.35 -13.52
C ALA A 233 -14.27 1.89 -13.52
N VAL A 234 -13.51 1.75 -12.41
CA VAL A 234 -12.17 2.33 -12.25
C VAL A 234 -11.09 1.28 -12.34
N THR A 235 -10.17 1.43 -13.30
CA THR A 235 -8.96 0.61 -13.45
C THR A 235 -7.84 1.42 -14.09
N GLY A 236 -6.58 1.07 -13.84
CA GLY A 236 -5.38 1.74 -14.37
C GLY A 236 -5.11 3.10 -13.72
N GLN A 237 -5.76 3.42 -12.60
CA GLN A 237 -5.64 4.73 -11.96
C GLN A 237 -4.62 4.72 -10.82
N ILE A 238 -3.87 5.82 -10.74
CA ILE A 238 -3.04 6.17 -9.60
C ILE A 238 -3.77 7.32 -8.87
N LEU A 239 -4.51 6.98 -7.82
CA LEU A 239 -5.33 7.94 -7.09
C LEU A 239 -4.47 8.65 -6.03
N GLU A 240 -4.16 9.90 -6.28
CA GLU A 240 -3.43 10.73 -5.33
C GLU A 240 -4.35 11.19 -4.19
N ILE A 241 -3.94 10.89 -2.95
CA ILE A 241 -4.55 11.37 -1.72
C ILE A 241 -3.45 12.10 -0.95
N ASP A 242 -3.28 13.38 -1.23
CA ASP A 242 -2.04 14.07 -0.91
C ASP A 242 -2.22 15.46 -0.24
N GLY A 243 -3.46 15.85 0.05
CA GLY A 243 -3.75 17.14 0.70
C GLY A 243 -3.34 18.36 -0.12
N GLY A 244 -3.04 18.18 -1.42
CA GLY A 244 -2.58 19.23 -2.32
C GLY A 244 -1.07 19.21 -2.58
N TRP A 245 -0.33 18.24 -2.04
CA TRP A 245 1.13 18.14 -2.17
C TRP A 245 1.63 18.27 -3.60
N SER A 246 1.06 17.53 -4.53
CA SER A 246 1.47 17.53 -5.94
C SER A 246 1.09 18.80 -6.70
N THR A 247 0.14 19.58 -6.19
CA THR A 247 -0.35 20.80 -6.84
C THR A 247 0.33 22.08 -6.34
N VAL A 248 1.00 22.04 -5.19
CA VAL A 248 1.72 23.19 -4.64
C VAL A 248 3.10 23.30 -5.27
N SER A 249 3.35 24.43 -5.97
CA SER A 249 4.64 24.78 -6.55
C SER A 249 5.37 25.81 -5.70
N GLY A 250 6.71 25.74 -5.65
CA GLY A 250 7.55 26.76 -5.04
C GLY A 250 7.63 26.74 -3.50
N VAL A 251 7.37 25.59 -2.88
CA VAL A 251 7.45 25.36 -1.43
C VAL A 251 8.53 24.34 -1.15
#